data_bb41631dcfe7cb657a8be8c8ca4cdde9
#
_entry.id   bb41631dcfe7cb657a8be8c8ca4cdde9
#
_cell.length_a   1.000
_cell.length_b   1.000
_cell.length_c   1.000
_cell.angle_alpha   90.00
_cell.angle_beta   90.00
_cell.angle_gamma   90.00
#
_symmetry.space_group_name_H-M   'P 1'
#
loop_
_entity.id
_entity.type
_entity.pdbx_description
1 polymer ?
#
loop_
_entity_poly.entity_id
_entity_poly.type
_entity_poly.pdbx_seq_one_letter_code
_entity_poly.pdbx_strand_id
1 'polypeptide(L)'
;MSIPYSNAIAEVLDKHLRIKDGGSWKYVEDVRLKHNGTWEDVKEVYIRHSGSWHLVHEGEHFLFNHTLTSNAQNEFSLASWISGQGYSGNKIKGALTVNNLQQRVNLGNFSSDSKVYLRINNNKRISGRGGNGGQRGQNSASNGQNGQRALYTRTPFIIDNGGIIAGGGGGGAGGRNGTITQTVQETNNCMKGNQCT
;
A
#
# COMPACT_ATOMS: atom_id res chain seq x y z
N MET A 1 -27.76 -5.97 0.12
CA MET A 1 -28.04 -4.53 0.14
C MET A 1 -26.72 -3.84 0.36
N SER A 2 -26.08 -3.26 -0.68
CA SER A 2 -24.82 -2.54 -0.52
C SER A 2 -25.15 -1.17 0.08
N ILE A 3 -24.60 -0.87 1.25
CA ILE A 3 -24.66 0.48 1.81
C ILE A 3 -23.84 1.36 0.85
N PRO A 4 -24.44 2.42 0.25
CA PRO A 4 -23.68 3.30 -0.60
C PRO A 4 -22.48 3.86 0.16
N TYR A 5 -21.31 3.78 -0.43
CA TYR A 5 -20.04 4.29 0.12
C TYR A 5 -20.17 5.74 0.64
N SER A 6 -20.99 6.56 -0.01
CA SER A 6 -21.29 7.93 0.41
C SER A 6 -21.88 8.05 1.81
N ASN A 7 -22.67 7.08 2.27
CA ASN A 7 -23.28 7.13 3.59
C ASN A 7 -22.35 6.60 4.69
N ALA A 8 -21.48 5.64 4.36
CA ALA A 8 -20.51 5.10 5.32
C ALA A 8 -19.35 6.07 5.61
N ILE A 9 -19.03 6.97 4.66
CA ILE A 9 -17.95 7.97 4.81
C ILE A 9 -18.46 9.29 5.36
N ALA A 10 -19.72 9.63 5.13
CA ALA A 10 -20.31 10.84 5.69
C ALA A 10 -20.30 10.84 7.24
N GLU A 11 -20.23 9.65 7.85
CA GLU A 11 -20.13 9.50 9.30
C GLU A 11 -18.72 9.65 9.85
N VAL A 12 -17.69 9.41 9.04
CA VAL A 12 -16.28 9.55 9.45
C VAL A 12 -15.72 10.82 8.86
N LEU A 13 -16.00 11.93 9.49
CA LEU A 13 -15.41 13.21 9.10
C LEU A 13 -13.96 13.31 9.57
N ASP A 14 -13.22 14.09 8.81
CA ASP A 14 -11.80 14.48 8.94
C ASP A 14 -11.48 15.24 10.28
N LYS A 15 -12.30 15.04 11.30
CA LYS A 15 -12.22 15.76 12.57
C LYS A 15 -12.07 14.80 13.74
N HIS A 16 -10.81 14.45 14.00
CA HIS A 16 -10.46 13.76 15.25
C HIS A 16 -10.60 14.71 16.44
N LEU A 17 -11.02 14.15 17.56
CA LEU A 17 -10.91 14.86 18.82
C LEU A 17 -9.43 15.06 19.13
N ARG A 18 -9.00 16.32 19.19
CA ARG A 18 -7.61 16.69 19.52
C ARG A 18 -7.59 17.68 20.64
N ILE A 19 -6.56 17.59 21.48
CA ILE A 19 -6.25 18.58 22.51
C ILE A 19 -4.96 19.29 22.16
N LYS A 20 -4.85 20.57 22.53
CA LYS A 20 -3.61 21.33 22.43
C LYS A 20 -2.86 21.22 23.73
N ASP A 21 -1.72 20.53 23.71
CA ASP A 21 -0.85 20.33 24.87
C ASP A 21 0.58 20.71 24.51
N GLY A 22 1.20 21.56 25.34
CA GLY A 22 2.56 22.05 25.09
C GLY A 22 2.75 22.77 23.76
N GLY A 23 1.69 23.42 23.22
CA GLY A 23 1.73 24.11 21.93
C GLY A 23 1.46 23.20 20.71
N SER A 24 1.44 21.89 20.89
CA SER A 24 1.19 20.90 19.84
C SER A 24 -0.21 20.28 19.94
N TRP A 25 -0.82 19.97 18.80
CA TRP A 25 -2.09 19.24 18.75
C TRP A 25 -1.85 17.74 18.89
N LYS A 26 -2.44 17.14 19.92
CA LYS A 26 -2.37 15.70 20.20
C LYS A 26 -3.71 15.05 19.95
N TYR A 27 -3.70 13.81 19.46
CA TYR A 27 -4.88 12.97 19.35
C TYR A 27 -5.37 12.57 20.75
N VAL A 28 -6.69 12.52 20.95
CA VAL A 28 -7.31 12.03 22.19
C VAL A 28 -7.62 10.56 22.00
N GLU A 29 -6.89 9.69 22.68
CA GLU A 29 -7.06 8.23 22.60
C GLU A 29 -8.22 7.74 23.46
N ASP A 30 -8.50 8.43 24.58
CA ASP A 30 -9.48 8.00 25.56
C ASP A 30 -10.24 9.21 26.11
N VAL A 31 -11.56 9.08 26.18
CA VAL A 31 -12.46 10.08 26.75
C VAL A 31 -13.23 9.45 27.90
N ARG A 32 -13.13 10.05 29.07
CA ARG A 32 -13.85 9.58 30.26
C ARG A 32 -14.75 10.65 30.84
N LEU A 33 -15.92 10.21 31.28
CA LEU A 33 -16.88 11.04 31.99
C LEU A 33 -16.97 10.59 33.45
N LYS A 34 -16.90 11.53 34.39
CA LYS A 34 -17.15 11.24 35.79
C LYS A 34 -18.67 11.32 36.06
N HIS A 35 -19.29 10.17 36.31
CA HIS A 35 -20.71 10.06 36.64
C HIS A 35 -20.87 9.38 37.99
N ASN A 36 -21.67 9.96 38.91
CA ASN A 36 -21.88 9.43 40.27
C ASN A 36 -20.58 9.06 41.01
N GLY A 37 -19.50 9.84 40.81
CA GLY A 37 -18.21 9.61 41.48
C GLY A 37 -17.32 8.59 40.80
N THR A 38 -17.80 7.85 39.81
CA THR A 38 -17.03 6.84 39.04
C THR A 38 -16.66 7.39 37.68
N TRP A 39 -15.43 7.05 37.19
CA TRP A 39 -15.01 7.36 35.84
C TRP A 39 -15.50 6.26 34.88
N GLU A 40 -16.24 6.67 33.86
CA GLU A 40 -16.80 5.79 32.83
C GLU A 40 -16.22 6.16 31.47
N ASP A 41 -15.90 5.14 30.66
CA ASP A 41 -15.38 5.34 29.31
C ASP A 41 -16.50 5.82 28.38
N VAL A 42 -16.23 6.89 27.63
CA VAL A 42 -17.17 7.45 26.65
C VAL A 42 -17.00 6.69 25.34
N LYS A 43 -18.06 6.00 24.91
CA LYS A 43 -18.01 5.20 23.67
C LYS A 43 -17.99 6.04 22.41
N GLU A 44 -18.74 7.14 22.40
CA GLU A 44 -18.87 7.99 21.21
C GLU A 44 -18.97 9.46 21.62
N VAL A 45 -18.29 10.32 20.87
CA VAL A 45 -18.42 11.79 20.99
C VAL A 45 -18.83 12.36 19.64
N TYR A 46 -19.90 13.12 19.66
CA TYR A 46 -20.40 13.83 18.47
C TYR A 46 -20.27 15.33 18.65
N ILE A 47 -19.94 16.02 17.57
CA ILE A 47 -20.04 17.47 17.48
C ILE A 47 -21.11 17.87 16.48
N ARG A 48 -21.81 18.97 16.76
CA ARG A 48 -22.75 19.55 15.79
C ARG A 48 -22.04 20.60 14.96
N HIS A 49 -21.97 20.39 13.66
CA HIS A 49 -21.38 21.32 12.72
C HIS A 49 -22.27 21.49 11.49
N SER A 50 -22.50 22.72 11.05
CA SER A 50 -23.34 23.03 9.88
C SER A 50 -24.72 22.35 9.91
N GLY A 51 -25.34 22.24 11.10
CA GLY A 51 -26.67 21.66 11.26
C GLY A 51 -26.70 20.13 11.43
N SER A 52 -25.61 19.43 11.20
CA SER A 52 -25.50 17.96 11.30
C SER A 52 -24.63 17.53 12.48
N TRP A 53 -24.90 16.34 13.01
CA TRP A 53 -24.07 15.70 14.01
C TRP A 53 -22.96 14.89 13.36
N HIS A 54 -21.73 15.03 13.84
CA HIS A 54 -20.54 14.37 13.33
C HIS A 54 -19.85 13.62 14.45
N LEU A 55 -19.62 12.31 14.23
CA LEU A 55 -18.82 11.48 15.12
C LEU A 55 -17.36 11.91 15.07
N VAL A 56 -16.78 12.24 16.24
CA VAL A 56 -15.37 12.68 16.35
C VAL A 56 -14.53 11.79 17.26
N HIS A 57 -15.16 10.87 17.98
CA HIS A 57 -14.50 9.86 18.79
C HIS A 57 -15.40 8.62 18.86
N GLU A 58 -14.81 7.44 18.71
CA GLU A 58 -15.50 6.14 18.83
C GLU A 58 -14.61 5.17 19.60
N GLY A 59 -14.79 5.18 20.94
CA GLY A 59 -14.06 4.29 21.83
C GLY A 59 -12.55 4.30 21.59
N GLU A 60 -11.98 3.10 21.47
CA GLU A 60 -10.55 2.93 21.24
C GLU A 60 -10.13 3.04 19.76
N HIS A 61 -11.07 3.37 18.84
CA HIS A 61 -10.76 3.43 17.41
C HIS A 61 -10.15 4.78 17.02
N PHE A 62 -9.03 4.72 16.33
CA PHE A 62 -8.54 5.88 15.60
C PHE A 62 -9.40 6.09 14.34
N LEU A 63 -10.16 7.18 14.34
CA LEU A 63 -10.99 7.56 13.18
C LEU A 63 -10.15 8.34 12.18
N PHE A 64 -10.25 8.01 10.88
CA PHE A 64 -9.50 8.72 9.84
C PHE A 64 -10.25 8.84 8.53
N ASN A 65 -9.93 9.90 7.80
CA ASN A 65 -10.28 10.07 6.40
C ASN A 65 -9.06 10.67 5.69
N HIS A 66 -8.36 9.87 4.89
CA HIS A 66 -7.12 10.26 4.25
C HIS A 66 -7.18 10.08 2.74
N THR A 67 -6.70 11.07 2.00
CA THR A 67 -6.68 11.04 0.53
C THR A 67 -5.24 11.11 0.02
N LEU A 68 -4.85 10.12 -0.77
CA LEU A 68 -3.57 10.09 -1.46
C LEU A 68 -3.68 10.91 -2.75
N THR A 69 -3.18 12.15 -2.72
CA THR A 69 -3.30 13.11 -3.82
C THR A 69 -2.06 13.21 -4.68
N SER A 70 -0.91 12.73 -4.20
CA SER A 70 0.36 12.79 -4.92
C SER A 70 0.68 11.47 -5.60
N ASN A 71 1.34 11.49 -6.76
CA ASN A 71 1.94 10.30 -7.34
C ASN A 71 3.06 9.82 -6.43
N ALA A 72 3.01 8.56 -6.02
CA ALA A 72 4.03 7.96 -5.19
C ALA A 72 4.68 6.76 -5.88
N GLN A 73 6.00 6.74 -5.90
CA GLN A 73 6.79 5.60 -6.36
C GLN A 73 7.18 4.64 -5.22
N ASN A 74 6.92 5.05 -3.98
CA ASN A 74 7.15 4.25 -2.78
C ASN A 74 5.85 3.70 -2.22
N GLU A 75 5.96 2.66 -1.41
CA GLU A 75 4.82 2.10 -0.69
C GLU A 75 4.21 3.14 0.26
N PHE A 76 2.89 3.32 0.19
CA PHE A 76 2.14 3.98 1.23
C PHE A 76 1.83 2.97 2.35
N SER A 77 2.25 3.26 3.57
CA SER A 77 1.93 2.46 4.76
C SER A 77 0.93 3.20 5.63
N LEU A 78 -0.29 2.65 5.76
CA LEU A 78 -1.33 3.22 6.61
C LEU A 78 -0.89 3.22 8.08
N ALA A 79 -0.20 2.17 8.54
CA ALA A 79 0.30 2.09 9.91
C ALA A 79 1.32 3.20 10.21
N SER A 80 2.26 3.43 9.30
CA SER A 80 3.25 4.50 9.47
C SER A 80 2.60 5.89 9.45
N TRP A 81 1.62 6.08 8.58
CA TRP A 81 0.88 7.34 8.52
C TRP A 81 0.11 7.61 9.82
N ILE A 82 -0.62 6.61 10.34
CA ILE A 82 -1.38 6.70 11.59
C ILE A 82 -0.45 6.97 12.79
N SER A 83 0.68 6.27 12.85
CA SER A 83 1.70 6.52 13.88
C SER A 83 2.23 7.95 13.82
N GLY A 84 2.41 8.50 12.62
CA GLY A 84 2.75 9.90 12.41
C GLY A 84 1.69 10.90 12.86
N GLN A 85 0.43 10.46 13.04
CA GLN A 85 -0.64 11.26 13.66
C GLN A 85 -0.63 11.18 15.20
N GLY A 86 0.27 10.40 15.78
CA GLY A 86 0.43 10.24 17.23
C GLY A 86 -0.38 9.09 17.84
N TYR A 87 -0.97 8.21 17.03
CA TYR A 87 -1.73 7.05 17.53
C TYR A 87 -0.86 5.78 17.50
N SER A 88 -0.78 5.09 18.62
CA SER A 88 0.02 3.88 18.82
C SER A 88 -0.82 2.61 18.98
N GLY A 89 -2.14 2.73 19.05
CA GLY A 89 -3.07 1.61 19.19
C GLY A 89 -3.23 0.80 17.89
N ASN A 90 -4.04 -0.25 17.96
CA ASN A 90 -4.25 -1.18 16.86
C ASN A 90 -5.69 -1.25 16.35
N LYS A 91 -6.58 -0.37 16.82
CA LYS A 91 -7.98 -0.29 16.42
C LYS A 91 -8.19 0.96 15.57
N ILE A 92 -8.60 0.78 14.34
CA ILE A 92 -8.79 1.88 13.39
C ILE A 92 -10.12 1.76 12.65
N LYS A 93 -10.72 2.89 12.31
CA LYS A 93 -11.92 2.94 11.49
C LYS A 93 -11.86 4.18 10.60
N GLY A 94 -11.94 4.00 9.31
CA GLY A 94 -11.90 5.17 8.43
C GLY A 94 -11.78 4.86 6.96
N ALA A 95 -11.58 5.92 6.19
CA ALA A 95 -11.51 5.88 4.74
C ALA A 95 -10.11 6.27 4.23
N LEU A 96 -9.63 5.49 3.27
CA LEU A 96 -8.47 5.80 2.47
C LEU A 96 -8.89 5.96 1.01
N THR A 97 -8.72 7.15 0.46
CA THR A 97 -9.05 7.42 -0.94
C THR A 97 -7.78 7.55 -1.76
N VAL A 98 -7.68 6.76 -2.83
CA VAL A 98 -6.61 6.86 -3.82
C VAL A 98 -7.09 7.76 -4.95
N ASN A 99 -6.56 8.98 -4.99
CA ASN A 99 -6.89 10.00 -5.99
C ASN A 99 -5.72 10.32 -6.91
N ASN A 100 -4.74 9.43 -7.00
CA ASN A 100 -3.62 9.53 -7.93
C ASN A 100 -3.00 8.16 -8.21
N LEU A 101 -1.88 8.13 -8.94
CA LEU A 101 -1.13 6.90 -9.19
C LEU A 101 -0.32 6.54 -7.95
N GLN A 102 -0.56 5.37 -7.38
CA GLN A 102 0.16 4.88 -6.20
C GLN A 102 0.94 3.61 -6.55
N GLN A 103 2.17 3.54 -6.08
CA GLN A 103 2.94 2.31 -6.11
C GLN A 103 2.85 1.66 -4.74
N ARG A 104 2.14 0.54 -4.66
CA ARG A 104 1.94 -0.25 -3.45
C ARG A 104 1.21 0.50 -2.31
N VAL A 105 0.12 -0.08 -1.88
CA VAL A 105 -0.62 0.37 -0.69
C VAL A 105 -0.64 -0.75 0.32
N ASN A 106 -0.21 -0.44 1.54
CA ASN A 106 -0.18 -1.35 2.67
C ASN A 106 -1.15 -0.84 3.74
N LEU A 107 -2.28 -1.52 3.89
CA LEU A 107 -3.29 -1.19 4.91
C LEU A 107 -2.92 -1.71 6.31
N GLY A 108 -1.81 -2.47 6.43
CA GLY A 108 -1.32 -2.94 7.71
C GLY A 108 -1.99 -4.20 8.24
N ASN A 109 -1.77 -4.42 9.54
CA ASN A 109 -2.31 -5.53 10.32
C ASN A 109 -2.88 -4.96 11.63
N PHE A 110 -4.07 -4.41 11.54
CA PHE A 110 -4.81 -3.89 12.68
C PHE A 110 -5.77 -4.94 13.23
N SER A 111 -6.36 -4.67 14.38
CA SER A 111 -7.30 -5.55 15.07
C SER A 111 -8.47 -5.99 14.15
N SER A 112 -9.08 -7.12 14.46
CA SER A 112 -10.21 -7.68 13.69
C SER A 112 -11.48 -6.83 13.74
N ASP A 113 -11.62 -5.97 14.75
CA ASP A 113 -12.70 -4.99 14.87
C ASP A 113 -12.41 -3.67 14.13
N SER A 114 -11.19 -3.52 13.59
CA SER A 114 -10.85 -2.42 12.69
C SER A 114 -11.57 -2.51 11.36
N LYS A 115 -11.79 -1.38 10.71
CA LYS A 115 -12.44 -1.31 9.40
C LYS A 115 -11.88 -0.20 8.54
N VAL A 116 -11.38 -0.56 7.37
CA VAL A 116 -10.87 0.39 6.38
C VAL A 116 -11.76 0.39 5.14
N TYR A 117 -12.21 1.56 4.73
CA TYR A 117 -12.86 1.76 3.44
C TYR A 117 -11.82 2.27 2.45
N LEU A 118 -11.43 1.40 1.51
CA LEU A 118 -10.48 1.76 0.45
C LEU A 118 -11.25 2.15 -0.80
N ARG A 119 -11.11 3.40 -1.22
CA ARG A 119 -11.66 3.90 -2.47
C ARG A 119 -10.55 4.16 -3.48
N ILE A 120 -10.73 3.69 -4.70
CA ILE A 120 -9.87 4.04 -5.82
C ILE A 120 -10.72 4.80 -6.83
N ASN A 121 -10.42 6.07 -7.02
CA ASN A 121 -11.19 6.93 -7.92
C ASN A 121 -10.99 6.52 -9.38
N ASN A 122 -11.92 6.92 -10.23
CA ASN A 122 -11.89 6.64 -11.68
C ASN A 122 -10.56 7.09 -12.29
N ASN A 123 -10.01 6.27 -13.16
CA ASN A 123 -8.72 6.51 -13.84
C ASN A 123 -7.50 6.62 -12.89
N LYS A 124 -7.63 6.19 -11.62
CA LYS A 124 -6.52 6.08 -10.68
C LYS A 124 -6.10 4.63 -10.54
N ARG A 125 -4.90 4.40 -10.03
CA ARG A 125 -4.40 3.03 -9.88
C ARG A 125 -3.53 2.82 -8.67
N ILE A 126 -3.52 1.58 -8.21
CA ILE A 126 -2.51 1.03 -7.32
C ILE A 126 -1.76 -0.03 -8.12
N SER A 127 -0.44 0.06 -8.23
CA SER A 127 0.36 -0.90 -8.99
C SER A 127 1.50 -1.48 -8.15
N GLY A 128 1.74 -2.77 -8.28
CA GLY A 128 2.96 -3.39 -7.77
C GLY A 128 4.17 -2.96 -8.58
N ARG A 129 5.34 -2.95 -7.97
CA ARG A 129 6.61 -2.74 -8.68
C ARG A 129 6.96 -3.99 -9.49
N GLY A 130 7.42 -3.81 -10.71
CA GLY A 130 7.95 -4.92 -11.52
C GLY A 130 9.20 -5.53 -10.87
N GLY A 131 9.43 -6.81 -11.12
CA GLY A 131 10.68 -7.47 -10.76
C GLY A 131 11.82 -7.02 -11.66
N ASN A 132 13.04 -6.99 -11.12
CA ASN A 132 14.23 -6.73 -11.92
C ASN A 132 14.49 -7.91 -12.86
N GLY A 133 14.98 -7.62 -14.05
CA GLY A 133 15.46 -8.66 -14.97
C GLY A 133 16.65 -9.43 -14.38
N GLY A 134 16.80 -10.67 -14.81
CA GLY A 134 17.98 -11.47 -14.50
C GLY A 134 19.24 -10.92 -15.16
N GLN A 135 20.38 -11.12 -14.53
CA GLN A 135 21.65 -10.69 -15.09
C GLN A 135 22.16 -11.66 -16.15
N ARG A 136 22.79 -11.12 -17.18
CA ARG A 136 23.53 -11.89 -18.17
C ARG A 136 24.78 -12.50 -17.53
N GLY A 137 25.03 -13.77 -17.76
CA GLY A 137 26.22 -14.46 -17.25
C GLY A 137 26.90 -15.27 -18.32
N GLN A 138 28.25 -15.38 -18.26
CA GLN A 138 29.02 -16.19 -19.21
C GLN A 138 28.71 -17.68 -19.09
N ASN A 139 28.62 -18.18 -17.86
CA ASN A 139 28.41 -19.60 -17.58
C ASN A 139 27.00 -19.90 -17.01
N SER A 140 26.33 -18.91 -16.44
CA SER A 140 24.96 -19.05 -15.92
C SER A 140 24.23 -17.71 -16.01
N ALA A 141 23.03 -17.74 -16.56
CA ALA A 141 22.12 -16.61 -16.50
C ALA A 141 21.31 -16.69 -15.21
N SER A 142 21.05 -15.56 -14.56
CA SER A 142 20.16 -15.53 -13.39
C SER A 142 18.71 -15.36 -13.82
N ASN A 143 17.80 -15.90 -13.02
CA ASN A 143 16.38 -15.64 -13.19
C ASN A 143 16.05 -14.20 -12.83
N GLY A 144 15.03 -13.66 -13.47
CA GLY A 144 14.44 -12.40 -13.06
C GLY A 144 13.76 -12.50 -11.70
N GLN A 145 13.58 -11.37 -11.06
CA GLN A 145 12.88 -11.28 -9.77
C GLN A 145 11.37 -11.29 -9.98
N ASN A 146 10.64 -11.77 -8.98
CA ASN A 146 9.19 -11.68 -8.97
C ASN A 146 8.73 -10.22 -8.87
N GLY A 147 7.63 -9.91 -9.54
CA GLY A 147 6.93 -8.64 -9.33
C GLY A 147 6.33 -8.55 -7.91
N GLN A 148 6.10 -7.34 -7.47
CA GLN A 148 5.59 -7.06 -6.14
C GLN A 148 4.06 -6.93 -6.17
N ARG A 149 3.42 -7.17 -5.03
CA ARG A 149 2.00 -6.94 -4.84
C ARG A 149 1.66 -5.45 -4.88
N ALA A 150 0.50 -5.10 -5.42
CA ALA A 150 -0.03 -3.74 -5.42
C ALA A 150 -0.63 -3.37 -4.06
N LEU A 151 -1.44 -4.28 -3.51
CA LEU A 151 -2.14 -4.09 -2.25
C LEU A 151 -1.75 -5.17 -1.25
N TYR A 152 -1.51 -4.76 -0.01
CA TYR A 152 -1.34 -5.66 1.14
C TYR A 152 -2.25 -5.25 2.27
N THR A 153 -2.93 -6.21 2.86
CA THR A 153 -3.72 -6.01 4.08
C THR A 153 -3.86 -7.31 4.87
N ARG A 154 -3.90 -7.18 6.17
CA ARG A 154 -4.44 -8.15 7.13
C ARG A 154 -5.55 -7.53 7.97
N THR A 155 -5.88 -6.27 7.71
CA THR A 155 -6.96 -5.53 8.34
C THR A 155 -8.25 -5.77 7.57
N PRO A 156 -9.40 -5.97 8.22
CA PRO A 156 -10.69 -5.99 7.54
C PRO A 156 -10.91 -4.72 6.74
N PHE A 157 -11.30 -4.86 5.47
CA PHE A 157 -11.54 -3.71 4.61
C PHE A 157 -12.70 -3.93 3.63
N ILE A 158 -13.25 -2.82 3.20
CA ILE A 158 -14.22 -2.76 2.10
C ILE A 158 -13.58 -1.96 0.98
N ILE A 159 -13.70 -2.43 -0.26
CA ILE A 159 -13.14 -1.75 -1.42
C ILE A 159 -14.25 -1.21 -2.32
N ASP A 160 -14.11 0.05 -2.71
CA ASP A 160 -14.84 0.70 -3.80
C ASP A 160 -13.83 1.02 -4.92
N ASN A 161 -13.79 0.14 -5.92
CA ASN A 161 -12.79 0.22 -6.98
C ASN A 161 -13.35 0.80 -8.28
N GLY A 162 -13.21 2.11 -8.45
CA GLY A 162 -13.47 2.78 -9.73
C GLY A 162 -12.24 2.85 -10.67
N GLY A 163 -11.09 2.34 -10.21
CA GLY A 163 -9.82 2.42 -10.92
C GLY A 163 -9.19 1.06 -11.23
N ILE A 164 -7.86 0.96 -11.06
CA ILE A 164 -7.09 -0.24 -11.40
C ILE A 164 -6.24 -0.68 -10.20
N ILE A 165 -6.25 -1.98 -9.89
CA ILE A 165 -5.29 -2.63 -9.00
C ILE A 165 -4.54 -3.67 -9.82
N ALA A 166 -3.23 -3.51 -9.99
CA ALA A 166 -2.41 -4.41 -10.78
C ALA A 166 -1.13 -4.81 -10.03
N GLY A 167 -0.87 -6.09 -9.91
CA GLY A 167 0.42 -6.60 -9.45
C GLY A 167 1.57 -6.21 -10.40
N GLY A 168 2.78 -6.19 -9.92
CA GLY A 168 3.97 -6.00 -10.76
C GLY A 168 4.25 -7.26 -11.58
N GLY A 169 4.64 -7.09 -12.83
CA GLY A 169 5.15 -8.18 -13.66
C GLY A 169 6.50 -8.70 -13.14
N GLY A 170 6.77 -9.98 -13.32
CA GLY A 170 8.09 -10.56 -13.07
C GLY A 170 9.14 -10.03 -14.06
N GLY A 171 10.39 -9.98 -13.65
CA GLY A 171 11.50 -9.72 -14.55
C GLY A 171 11.81 -10.92 -15.43
N GLY A 172 12.22 -10.67 -16.67
CA GLY A 172 12.70 -11.73 -17.56
C GLY A 172 14.01 -12.34 -17.05
N ALA A 173 14.26 -13.59 -17.41
CA ALA A 173 15.57 -14.21 -17.17
C ALA A 173 16.68 -13.53 -17.99
N GLY A 174 17.88 -13.50 -17.44
CA GLY A 174 19.05 -13.06 -18.18
C GLY A 174 19.37 -13.99 -19.35
N GLY A 175 19.84 -13.43 -20.47
CA GLY A 175 20.33 -14.21 -21.60
C GLY A 175 21.68 -14.87 -21.28
N ARG A 176 21.90 -16.06 -21.81
CA ARG A 176 23.23 -16.69 -21.86
C ARG A 176 24.04 -16.10 -23.04
N ASN A 177 25.36 -16.13 -22.94
CA ASN A 177 26.20 -15.81 -24.08
C ASN A 177 25.97 -16.86 -25.16
N GLY A 178 25.75 -16.39 -26.37
CA GLY A 178 25.75 -17.26 -27.55
C GLY A 178 27.16 -17.88 -27.73
N THR A 179 27.21 -19.17 -27.98
CA THR A 179 28.45 -19.83 -28.39
C THR A 179 28.52 -19.79 -29.91
N ILE A 180 29.54 -19.11 -30.48
CA ILE A 180 29.82 -19.17 -31.92
C ILE A 180 30.80 -20.33 -32.08
N THR A 181 30.34 -21.41 -32.71
CA THR A 181 31.24 -22.49 -33.14
C THR A 181 31.75 -22.08 -34.52
N GLN A 182 33.00 -21.67 -34.59
CA GLN A 182 33.67 -21.42 -35.83
C GLN A 182 34.32 -22.72 -36.27
N THR A 183 33.81 -23.34 -37.32
CA THR A 183 34.47 -24.48 -37.96
C THR A 183 35.55 -23.91 -38.87
N VAL A 184 36.78 -24.03 -38.45
CA VAL A 184 37.92 -23.70 -39.33
C VAL A 184 38.14 -24.95 -40.21
N GLN A 185 37.83 -24.82 -41.49
CA GLN A 185 38.30 -25.81 -42.46
C GLN A 185 39.75 -25.49 -42.80
N GLU A 186 40.66 -26.27 -42.29
CA GLU A 186 42.03 -26.26 -42.75
C GLU A 186 42.07 -26.93 -44.14
N THR A 187 42.20 -26.14 -45.16
CA THR A 187 42.54 -26.63 -46.50
C THR A 187 44.03 -26.92 -46.55
N ASN A 188 44.40 -28.15 -46.32
CA ASN A 188 45.73 -28.61 -46.56
C ASN A 188 46.00 -28.57 -48.10
N ASN A 189 46.58 -27.47 -48.58
CA ASN A 189 47.11 -27.41 -49.90
C ASN A 189 48.42 -28.22 -49.95
N CYS A 190 48.30 -29.49 -50.21
CA CYS A 190 49.44 -30.31 -50.56
C CYS A 190 49.91 -29.92 -51.98
N MET A 191 51.02 -29.22 -52.10
CA MET A 191 51.70 -29.06 -53.42
C MET A 191 52.15 -30.40 -53.89
N LYS A 192 51.92 -30.65 -55.18
CA LYS A 192 52.40 -31.86 -55.90
C LYS A 192 53.90 -32.03 -55.71
N GLY A 193 54.31 -33.02 -54.91
CA GLY A 193 55.70 -33.42 -54.80
C GLY A 193 56.20 -33.74 -53.37
N ASN A 194 55.50 -33.33 -52.27
CA ASN A 194 55.97 -33.72 -50.91
C ASN A 194 54.89 -34.57 -50.20
N GLN A 195 55.30 -35.66 -49.60
CA GLN A 195 54.44 -36.52 -48.82
C GLN A 195 53.97 -35.75 -47.59
N CYS A 196 52.66 -35.75 -47.38
CA CYS A 196 52.04 -35.32 -46.09
C CYS A 196 52.22 -36.46 -45.10
N THR A 197 52.88 -36.23 -43.99
CA THR A 197 52.93 -37.10 -42.81
C THR A 197 51.91 -36.60 -41.79
#